data_c7048ea33aa3660d45e1bbf5421f0964
#
_entry.id   c7048ea33aa3660d45e1bbf5421f0964
#
_cell.length_a   1.000
_cell.length_b   1.000
_cell.length_c   1.000
_cell.angle_alpha   90.00
_cell.angle_beta   90.00
_cell.angle_gamma   90.00
#
_symmetry.space_group_name_H-M   'P 1'
#
loop_
_entity.id
_entity.type
_entity.pdbx_description
1 polymer ?
#
loop_
_entity_poly.entity_id
_entity_poly.type
_entity_poly.pdbx_seq_one_letter_code
_entity_poly.pdbx_strand_id
1 'polypeptide(L)'
;EMSDRLIDVVFPQLQFDEPADNKGLLIVGNYGSGKSHLMSVISAVAERDELSVGLTNPKVADAASQIAGRFKVMRTEIGATTMSLRDIVVAVLEENLAKLGVDYSFPSTSEVVNNKGSLEAMMAAFQQRYPDHGLLLVVDELLDYLRTRRDQELILDLNFLREVGEVCRDLKFRFIAGVQQALFDDSRFAFVADSIRRVRDRFEQVLIARRDVKFVVAERLLRKTMDQQHKIREYLTPFAKFYGNMNERMDEF
;
A
#
# COMPACT_ATOMS: atom_id res chain seq x y z
N GLU A 1 2.66 11.15 13.89
CA GLU A 1 1.56 10.19 13.63
C GLU A 1 1.83 9.30 12.42
N MET A 2 2.08 9.85 11.20
CA MET A 2 2.44 8.99 10.06
C MET A 2 3.78 8.26 10.30
N SER A 3 4.79 8.94 10.86
CA SER A 3 6.07 8.31 11.22
C SER A 3 5.88 7.13 12.19
N ASP A 4 5.02 7.27 13.20
CA ASP A 4 4.74 6.21 14.15
C ASP A 4 4.03 5.04 13.46
N ARG A 5 3.07 5.33 12.55
CA ARG A 5 2.42 4.29 11.74
C ARG A 5 3.39 3.54 10.84
N LEU A 6 4.38 4.23 10.26
CA LEU A 6 5.43 3.57 9.47
C LEU A 6 6.27 2.64 10.32
N ILE A 7 6.68 3.09 11.50
CA ILE A 7 7.55 2.34 12.42
C ILE A 7 6.79 1.16 13.06
N ASP A 8 5.58 1.42 13.57
CA ASP A 8 4.86 0.46 14.40
C ASP A 8 4.01 -0.53 13.60
N VAL A 9 3.65 -0.18 12.34
CA VAL A 9 2.74 -0.99 11.53
C VAL A 9 3.36 -1.36 10.17
N VAL A 10 3.72 -0.37 9.34
CA VAL A 10 4.05 -0.63 7.94
C VAL A 10 5.32 -1.47 7.81
N PHE A 11 6.43 -1.05 8.40
CA PHE A 11 7.68 -1.78 8.27
C PHE A 11 7.64 -3.16 8.92
N PRO A 12 7.05 -3.36 10.12
CA PRO A 12 6.87 -4.70 10.68
C PRO A 12 6.06 -5.64 9.77
N GLN A 13 5.01 -5.16 9.12
CA GLN A 13 4.22 -5.97 8.18
C GLN A 13 4.98 -6.35 6.90
N LEU A 14 6.04 -5.63 6.56
CA LEU A 14 6.87 -5.93 5.39
C LEU A 14 8.04 -6.88 5.70
N GLN A 15 8.45 -7.03 6.95
CA GLN A 15 9.51 -7.95 7.34
C GLN A 15 9.12 -9.42 7.11
N PHE A 16 10.11 -10.30 6.94
CA PHE A 16 9.89 -11.74 6.76
C PHE A 16 10.97 -12.62 7.41
N ASP A 17 11.83 -12.06 8.26
CA ASP A 17 12.89 -12.81 8.96
C ASP A 17 12.37 -13.56 10.18
N GLU A 18 11.34 -13.00 10.82
CA GLU A 18 10.70 -13.61 11.97
C GLU A 18 9.29 -14.08 11.59
N PRO A 19 8.83 -15.23 12.12
CA PRO A 19 7.44 -15.66 11.96
C PRO A 19 6.52 -14.60 12.54
N ALA A 20 5.81 -13.88 11.70
CA ALA A 20 4.84 -12.88 12.09
C ALA A 20 3.52 -13.15 11.36
N ASP A 21 2.40 -12.71 11.94
CA ASP A 21 1.10 -12.70 11.26
C ASP A 21 1.04 -11.51 10.29
N ASN A 22 1.90 -11.58 9.25
CA ASN A 22 2.00 -10.51 8.27
C ASN A 22 0.71 -10.40 7.46
N LYS A 23 0.22 -9.19 7.34
CA LYS A 23 -0.98 -8.83 6.59
C LYS A 23 -0.65 -8.02 5.35
N GLY A 24 -1.51 -8.07 4.35
CA GLY A 24 -1.48 -7.07 3.28
C GLY A 24 -1.75 -5.67 3.86
N LEU A 25 -1.24 -4.63 3.21
CA LEU A 25 -1.39 -3.25 3.66
C LEU A 25 -2.35 -2.47 2.75
N LEU A 26 -3.30 -1.76 3.33
CA LEU A 26 -4.16 -0.80 2.65
C LEU A 26 -3.80 0.62 3.11
N ILE A 27 -3.23 1.41 2.23
CA ILE A 27 -2.94 2.83 2.49
C ILE A 27 -4.19 3.64 2.16
N VAL A 28 -4.85 4.13 3.21
CA VAL A 28 -6.15 4.80 3.13
C VAL A 28 -5.98 6.31 3.22
N GLY A 29 -6.57 7.03 2.27
CA GLY A 29 -6.56 8.50 2.31
C GLY A 29 -7.31 9.09 1.12
N ASN A 30 -7.82 10.31 1.28
CA ASN A 30 -8.55 11.01 0.23
C ASN A 30 -7.65 11.37 -0.96
N TYR A 31 -8.25 11.85 -2.04
CA TYR A 31 -7.51 12.37 -3.19
C TYR A 31 -6.52 13.45 -2.74
N GLY A 32 -5.31 13.41 -3.28
CA GLY A 32 -4.26 14.38 -2.96
C GLY A 32 -3.61 14.24 -1.57
N SER A 33 -3.99 13.25 -0.76
CA SER A 33 -3.41 13.01 0.57
C SER A 33 -1.96 12.53 0.56
N GLY A 34 -1.44 12.12 -0.61
CA GLY A 34 -0.08 11.62 -0.75
C GLY A 34 0.07 10.10 -0.71
N LYS A 35 -1.02 9.31 -0.83
CA LYS A 35 -0.99 7.83 -0.86
C LYS A 35 0.04 7.28 -1.83
N SER A 36 -0.11 7.61 -3.11
CA SER A 36 0.78 7.13 -4.18
C SER A 36 2.23 7.50 -3.94
N HIS A 37 2.48 8.70 -3.38
CA HIS A 37 3.82 9.11 -2.98
C HIS A 37 4.37 8.27 -1.83
N LEU A 38 3.57 8.04 -0.79
CA LEU A 38 3.96 7.21 0.35
C LEU A 38 4.28 5.79 -0.10
N MET A 39 3.40 5.18 -0.92
CA MET A 39 3.64 3.85 -1.50
C MET A 39 4.90 3.83 -2.37
N SER A 40 5.16 4.88 -3.15
CA SER A 40 6.37 5.01 -3.96
C SER A 40 7.62 5.07 -3.10
N VAL A 41 7.62 5.82 -2.00
CA VAL A 41 8.76 5.90 -1.07
C VAL A 41 9.00 4.55 -0.39
N ILE A 42 7.95 3.93 0.18
CA ILE A 42 8.07 2.61 0.83
C ILE A 42 8.63 1.58 -0.15
N SER A 43 8.07 1.50 -1.35
CA SER A 43 8.47 0.53 -2.36
C SER A 43 9.88 0.81 -2.92
N ALA A 44 10.29 2.08 -3.03
CA ALA A 44 11.63 2.43 -3.48
C ALA A 44 12.70 2.04 -2.46
N VAL A 45 12.44 2.26 -1.16
CA VAL A 45 13.33 1.80 -0.08
C VAL A 45 13.37 0.27 -0.03
N ALA A 46 12.23 -0.41 -0.15
CA ALA A 46 12.16 -1.87 -0.18
C ALA A 46 12.97 -2.48 -1.34
N GLU A 47 13.07 -1.77 -2.47
CA GLU A 47 13.79 -2.21 -3.66
C GLU A 47 15.28 -1.87 -3.63
N ARG A 48 15.68 -0.77 -2.96
CA ARG A 48 17.06 -0.24 -2.96
C ARG A 48 17.47 0.20 -1.57
N ASP A 49 18.53 -0.41 -1.05
CA ASP A 49 19.02 -0.19 0.31
C ASP A 49 19.57 1.22 0.53
N GLU A 50 20.22 1.81 -0.46
CA GLU A 50 20.79 3.15 -0.39
C GLU A 50 19.76 4.26 -0.14
N LEU A 51 18.47 4.01 -0.44
CA LEU A 51 17.42 5.02 -0.28
C LEU A 51 16.93 5.19 1.16
N SER A 52 17.18 4.24 2.04
CA SER A 52 16.84 4.36 3.47
C SER A 52 17.56 5.53 4.14
N VAL A 53 18.82 5.78 3.76
CA VAL A 53 19.64 6.88 4.30
C VAL A 53 19.13 8.26 3.90
N GLY A 54 18.37 8.35 2.79
CA GLY A 54 17.76 9.60 2.32
C GLY A 54 16.54 10.07 3.10
N LEU A 55 16.03 9.25 4.03
CA LEU A 55 14.88 9.61 4.84
C LEU A 55 15.27 10.62 5.92
N THR A 56 14.55 11.73 5.98
CA THR A 56 14.87 12.86 6.87
C THR A 56 14.60 12.61 8.35
N ASN A 57 13.71 11.66 8.67
CA ASN A 57 13.41 11.27 10.05
C ASN A 57 14.28 10.06 10.44
N PRO A 58 15.24 10.21 11.38
CA PRO A 58 16.18 9.15 11.74
C PRO A 58 15.52 7.86 12.24
N LYS A 59 14.42 7.97 13.01
CA LYS A 59 13.69 6.81 13.52
C LYS A 59 12.99 6.03 12.39
N VAL A 60 12.46 6.76 11.41
CA VAL A 60 11.86 6.15 10.21
C VAL A 60 12.94 5.50 9.35
N ALA A 61 14.11 6.15 9.20
CA ALA A 61 15.24 5.61 8.45
C ALA A 61 15.77 4.31 9.08
N ASP A 62 15.91 4.28 10.40
CA ASP A 62 16.33 3.10 11.15
C ASP A 62 15.34 1.93 10.97
N ALA A 63 14.05 2.17 11.18
CA ALA A 63 13.02 1.16 10.96
C ALA A 63 12.95 0.70 9.48
N ALA A 64 13.09 1.61 8.53
CA ALA A 64 13.10 1.32 7.10
C ALA A 64 14.31 0.49 6.66
N SER A 65 15.44 0.59 7.35
CA SER A 65 16.66 -0.18 7.05
C SER A 65 16.42 -1.70 7.11
N GLN A 66 15.45 -2.14 7.90
CA GLN A 66 15.12 -3.55 8.05
C GLN A 66 14.46 -4.17 6.81
N ILE A 67 13.89 -3.35 5.93
CA ILE A 67 13.28 -3.78 4.67
C ILE A 67 14.06 -3.30 3.43
N ALA A 68 15.08 -2.45 3.63
CA ALA A 68 15.79 -1.77 2.55
C ALA A 68 16.53 -2.78 1.64
N GLY A 69 16.30 -2.67 0.32
CA GLY A 69 16.91 -3.54 -0.68
C GLY A 69 16.47 -5.00 -0.65
N ARG A 70 15.45 -5.35 0.15
CA ARG A 70 15.07 -6.74 0.39
C ARG A 70 13.99 -7.27 -0.53
N PHE A 71 13.46 -6.45 -1.44
CA PHE A 71 12.36 -6.84 -2.30
C PHE A 71 12.65 -6.63 -3.79
N LYS A 72 12.11 -7.52 -4.61
CA LYS A 72 11.81 -7.19 -6.01
C LYS A 72 10.41 -6.61 -6.04
N VAL A 73 10.27 -5.40 -6.58
CA VAL A 73 9.03 -4.62 -6.49
C VAL A 73 8.32 -4.58 -7.83
N MET A 74 7.04 -4.89 -7.81
CA MET A 74 6.14 -4.80 -8.95
C MET A 74 5.07 -3.75 -8.65
N ARG A 75 4.85 -2.80 -9.56
CA ARG A 75 3.92 -1.68 -9.39
C ARG A 75 2.91 -1.69 -10.50
N THR A 76 1.65 -1.49 -10.15
CA THR A 76 0.55 -1.33 -11.10
C THR A 76 -0.49 -0.35 -10.57
N GLU A 77 -1.17 0.29 -11.48
CA GLU A 77 -2.37 1.09 -11.23
C GLU A 77 -3.54 0.38 -11.90
N ILE A 78 -4.64 0.17 -11.17
CA ILE A 78 -5.81 -0.49 -11.71
C ILE A 78 -6.84 0.57 -12.11
N GLY A 79 -6.95 0.80 -13.42
CA GLY A 79 -8.02 1.64 -13.98
C GLY A 79 -9.35 0.91 -14.08
N ALA A 80 -10.38 1.62 -14.56
CA ALA A 80 -11.67 1.02 -14.87
C ALA A 80 -11.51 -0.02 -15.99
N THR A 81 -11.81 -1.29 -15.70
CA THR A 81 -11.70 -2.41 -16.62
C THR A 81 -12.73 -3.48 -16.30
N THR A 82 -13.05 -4.31 -17.28
CA THR A 82 -13.93 -5.49 -17.12
C THR A 82 -13.17 -6.75 -16.72
N MET A 83 -11.83 -6.74 -16.76
CA MET A 83 -11.02 -7.88 -16.34
C MET A 83 -11.21 -8.16 -14.85
N SER A 84 -11.08 -9.42 -14.44
CA SER A 84 -11.07 -9.78 -13.03
C SER A 84 -9.79 -9.28 -12.35
N LEU A 85 -9.85 -9.03 -11.03
CA LEU A 85 -8.68 -8.64 -10.25
C LEU A 85 -7.56 -9.68 -10.37
N ARG A 86 -7.94 -10.97 -10.37
CA ARG A 86 -7.00 -12.07 -10.59
C ARG A 86 -6.25 -11.90 -11.90
N ASP A 87 -6.95 -11.71 -13.00
CA ASP A 87 -6.33 -11.68 -14.32
C ASP A 87 -5.42 -10.46 -14.49
N ILE A 88 -5.79 -9.32 -13.90
CA ILE A 88 -4.94 -8.11 -13.85
C ILE A 88 -3.65 -8.41 -13.06
N VAL A 89 -3.77 -8.96 -11.86
CA VAL A 89 -2.62 -9.23 -11.00
C VAL A 89 -1.72 -10.31 -11.62
N VAL A 90 -2.28 -11.37 -12.17
CA VAL A 90 -1.54 -12.43 -12.87
C VAL A 90 -0.75 -11.87 -14.04
N ALA A 91 -1.37 -11.05 -14.89
CA ALA A 91 -0.67 -10.43 -16.02
C ALA A 91 0.51 -9.56 -15.57
N VAL A 92 0.33 -8.76 -14.51
CA VAL A 92 1.41 -7.94 -13.92
C VAL A 92 2.53 -8.82 -13.36
N LEU A 93 2.19 -9.90 -12.66
CA LEU A 93 3.17 -10.81 -12.09
C LEU A 93 3.97 -11.51 -13.19
N GLU A 94 3.32 -12.09 -14.21
CA GLU A 94 3.98 -12.79 -15.32
C GLU A 94 4.92 -11.86 -16.10
N GLU A 95 4.45 -10.66 -16.45
CA GLU A 95 5.27 -9.67 -17.17
C GLU A 95 6.54 -9.30 -16.39
N ASN A 96 6.41 -9.07 -15.10
CA ASN A 96 7.55 -8.67 -14.27
C ASN A 96 8.46 -9.84 -13.90
N LEU A 97 7.91 -11.05 -13.69
CA LEU A 97 8.71 -12.26 -13.49
C LEU A 97 9.59 -12.56 -14.71
N ALA A 98 9.03 -12.43 -15.94
CA ALA A 98 9.79 -12.56 -17.16
C ALA A 98 10.97 -11.57 -17.25
N LYS A 99 10.73 -10.28 -16.86
CA LYS A 99 11.80 -9.26 -16.79
C LYS A 99 12.89 -9.61 -15.76
N LEU A 100 12.50 -10.29 -14.68
CA LEU A 100 13.43 -10.79 -13.65
C LEU A 100 14.12 -12.10 -14.03
N GLY A 101 13.80 -12.69 -15.20
CA GLY A 101 14.33 -13.97 -15.66
C GLY A 101 13.81 -15.16 -14.85
N VAL A 102 12.60 -15.06 -14.29
CA VAL A 102 11.88 -16.14 -13.64
C VAL A 102 10.86 -16.69 -14.62
N ASP A 103 11.03 -17.94 -15.00
CA ASP A 103 10.13 -18.65 -15.92
C ASP A 103 8.98 -19.28 -15.13
N TYR A 104 7.83 -18.62 -15.16
CA TYR A 104 6.61 -19.11 -14.53
C TYR A 104 5.38 -18.55 -15.25
N SER A 105 4.42 -19.42 -15.53
CA SER A 105 3.12 -19.05 -16.09
C SER A 105 2.00 -19.56 -15.18
N PHE A 106 1.03 -18.70 -14.90
CA PHE A 106 -0.12 -19.08 -14.11
C PHE A 106 -1.08 -19.98 -14.92
N PRO A 107 -1.70 -20.98 -14.28
CA PRO A 107 -2.74 -21.76 -14.93
C PRO A 107 -3.93 -20.86 -15.34
N SER A 108 -4.61 -21.24 -16.41
CA SER A 108 -5.80 -20.53 -16.87
C SER A 108 -6.90 -20.54 -15.80
N THR A 109 -7.79 -19.56 -15.82
CA THR A 109 -8.88 -19.44 -14.84
C THR A 109 -9.75 -20.70 -14.74
N SER A 110 -9.89 -21.45 -15.85
CA SER A 110 -10.64 -22.72 -15.89
C SER A 110 -9.92 -23.90 -15.23
N GLU A 111 -8.61 -23.83 -15.04
CA GLU A 111 -7.78 -24.89 -14.45
C GLU A 111 -7.44 -24.63 -12.98
N VAL A 112 -7.68 -23.41 -12.50
CA VAL A 112 -7.34 -23.01 -11.12
C VAL A 112 -8.30 -23.60 -10.12
N VAL A 113 -7.79 -24.45 -9.23
CA VAL A 113 -8.53 -24.98 -8.07
C VAL A 113 -8.62 -23.90 -6.96
N ASN A 114 -7.50 -23.24 -6.68
CA ASN A 114 -7.42 -22.07 -5.79
C ASN A 114 -6.22 -21.20 -6.20
N ASN A 115 -6.35 -19.89 -6.00
CA ASN A 115 -5.30 -18.94 -6.39
C ASN A 115 -4.12 -18.98 -5.43
N LYS A 116 -4.33 -19.32 -4.16
CA LYS A 116 -3.26 -19.47 -3.17
C LYS A 116 -2.20 -20.45 -3.65
N GLY A 117 -2.59 -21.66 -4.09
CA GLY A 117 -1.65 -22.66 -4.60
C GLY A 117 -0.88 -22.20 -5.83
N SER A 118 -1.53 -21.43 -6.73
CA SER A 118 -0.84 -20.84 -7.89
C SER A 118 0.19 -19.77 -7.47
N LEU A 119 -0.14 -18.94 -6.49
CA LEU A 119 0.78 -17.94 -5.93
C LEU A 119 1.93 -18.61 -5.15
N GLU A 120 1.68 -19.70 -4.43
CA GLU A 120 2.70 -20.50 -3.75
C GLU A 120 3.71 -21.10 -4.76
N ALA A 121 3.22 -21.67 -5.86
CA ALA A 121 4.06 -22.22 -6.93
C ALA A 121 4.88 -21.11 -7.61
N MET A 122 4.27 -19.97 -7.89
CA MET A 122 4.96 -18.78 -8.41
C MET A 122 6.08 -18.32 -7.46
N MET A 123 5.81 -18.22 -6.15
CA MET A 123 6.81 -17.82 -5.18
C MET A 123 7.93 -18.85 -5.05
N ALA A 124 7.65 -20.14 -5.18
CA ALA A 124 8.67 -21.18 -5.22
C ALA A 124 9.63 -20.99 -6.42
N ALA A 125 9.10 -20.73 -7.62
CA ALA A 125 9.90 -20.41 -8.78
C ALA A 125 10.71 -19.10 -8.61
N PHE A 126 10.11 -18.06 -8.05
CA PHE A 126 10.79 -16.80 -7.75
C PHE A 126 11.95 -17.00 -6.77
N GLN A 127 11.75 -17.74 -5.68
CA GLN A 127 12.77 -17.95 -4.63
C GLN A 127 13.92 -18.83 -5.09
N GLN A 128 13.76 -19.69 -6.11
CA GLN A 128 14.90 -20.39 -6.72
C GLN A 128 15.90 -19.41 -7.35
N ARG A 129 15.42 -18.30 -7.88
CA ARG A 129 16.25 -17.27 -8.50
C ARG A 129 16.72 -16.19 -7.51
N TYR A 130 15.86 -15.86 -6.55
CA TYR A 130 16.05 -14.77 -5.57
C TYR A 130 15.80 -15.28 -4.14
N PRO A 131 16.66 -16.16 -3.59
CA PRO A 131 16.42 -16.83 -2.31
C PRO A 131 16.35 -15.85 -1.11
N ASP A 132 17.11 -14.74 -1.19
CA ASP A 132 17.22 -13.75 -0.11
C ASP A 132 16.22 -12.60 -0.25
N HIS A 133 15.44 -12.55 -1.33
CA HIS A 133 14.51 -11.46 -1.59
C HIS A 133 13.06 -11.91 -1.39
N GLY A 134 12.24 -10.96 -0.93
CA GLY A 134 10.79 -11.03 -1.06
C GLY A 134 10.30 -10.42 -2.37
N LEU A 135 9.04 -10.67 -2.68
CA LEU A 135 8.31 -10.02 -3.76
C LEU A 135 7.28 -9.05 -3.17
N LEU A 136 7.33 -7.78 -3.58
CA LEU A 136 6.38 -6.75 -3.16
C LEU A 136 5.53 -6.32 -4.34
N LEU A 137 4.22 -6.56 -4.26
CA LEU A 137 3.24 -6.06 -5.22
C LEU A 137 2.57 -4.80 -4.68
N VAL A 138 2.66 -3.70 -5.43
CA VAL A 138 2.06 -2.41 -5.10
C VAL A 138 0.98 -2.09 -6.12
N VAL A 139 -0.26 -1.90 -5.64
CA VAL A 139 -1.44 -1.66 -6.46
C VAL A 139 -2.07 -0.33 -6.07
N ASP A 140 -2.19 0.60 -7.00
CA ASP A 140 -2.93 1.84 -6.75
C ASP A 140 -4.36 1.76 -7.32
N GLU A 141 -5.25 2.60 -6.79
CA GLU A 141 -6.68 2.76 -7.19
C GLU A 141 -7.53 1.48 -7.03
N LEU A 142 -7.16 0.55 -6.11
CA LEU A 142 -7.85 -0.72 -5.89
C LEU A 142 -9.35 -0.53 -5.56
N LEU A 143 -9.69 0.46 -4.70
CA LEU A 143 -11.07 0.66 -4.29
C LEU A 143 -11.95 1.12 -5.45
N ASP A 144 -11.46 2.01 -6.30
CA ASP A 144 -12.22 2.49 -7.45
C ASP A 144 -12.49 1.36 -8.45
N TYR A 145 -11.53 0.47 -8.64
CA TYR A 145 -11.76 -0.76 -9.38
C TYR A 145 -12.87 -1.61 -8.75
N LEU A 146 -12.79 -1.95 -7.46
CA LEU A 146 -13.80 -2.78 -6.77
C LEU A 146 -15.20 -2.17 -6.83
N ARG A 147 -15.30 -0.84 -6.87
CA ARG A 147 -16.58 -0.11 -7.02
C ARG A 147 -17.23 -0.28 -8.39
N THR A 148 -16.48 -0.65 -9.41
CA THR A 148 -17.01 -0.93 -10.74
C THR A 148 -17.55 -2.36 -10.86
N ARG A 149 -17.17 -3.25 -9.93
CA ARG A 149 -17.54 -4.67 -9.95
C ARG A 149 -18.95 -4.89 -9.42
N ARG A 150 -19.62 -5.89 -9.94
CA ARG A 150 -21.03 -6.20 -9.60
C ARG A 150 -21.13 -7.62 -9.06
N ASP A 151 -22.02 -7.79 -8.08
CA ASP A 151 -22.50 -9.08 -7.58
C ASP A 151 -21.42 -10.18 -7.48
N GLN A 152 -21.55 -11.22 -8.29
CA GLN A 152 -20.68 -12.38 -8.27
C GLN A 152 -19.23 -12.05 -8.63
N GLU A 153 -18.99 -11.10 -9.52
CA GLU A 153 -17.65 -10.68 -9.88
C GLU A 153 -16.92 -10.06 -8.68
N LEU A 154 -17.61 -9.21 -7.92
CA LEU A 154 -17.05 -8.60 -6.70
C LEU A 154 -16.73 -9.68 -5.65
N ILE A 155 -17.56 -10.68 -5.48
CA ILE A 155 -17.32 -11.79 -4.55
C ILE A 155 -16.05 -12.55 -4.95
N LEU A 156 -15.87 -12.82 -6.24
CA LEU A 156 -14.67 -13.50 -6.74
C LEU A 156 -13.40 -12.66 -6.53
N ASP A 157 -13.45 -11.36 -6.78
CA ASP A 157 -12.33 -10.44 -6.57
C ASP A 157 -11.99 -10.30 -5.07
N LEU A 158 -12.98 -10.25 -4.18
CA LEU A 158 -12.77 -10.27 -2.73
C LEU A 158 -12.17 -11.59 -2.23
N ASN A 159 -12.60 -12.72 -2.79
CA ASN A 159 -11.99 -14.01 -2.47
C ASN A 159 -10.53 -14.08 -2.92
N PHE A 160 -10.22 -13.55 -4.11
CA PHE A 160 -8.85 -13.44 -4.57
C PHE A 160 -8.00 -12.57 -3.63
N LEU A 161 -8.49 -11.41 -3.20
CA LEU A 161 -7.81 -10.55 -2.21
C LEU A 161 -7.56 -11.30 -0.89
N ARG A 162 -8.52 -12.07 -0.40
CA ARG A 162 -8.35 -12.89 0.80
C ARG A 162 -7.19 -13.88 0.62
N GLU A 163 -7.11 -14.56 -0.52
CA GLU A 163 -6.04 -15.51 -0.82
C GLU A 163 -4.68 -14.82 -0.95
N VAL A 164 -4.61 -13.63 -1.55
CA VAL A 164 -3.41 -12.77 -1.56
C VAL A 164 -2.96 -12.44 -0.13
N GLY A 165 -3.89 -12.07 0.75
CA GLY A 165 -3.58 -11.81 2.16
C GLY A 165 -3.05 -13.04 2.91
N GLU A 166 -3.54 -14.23 2.60
CA GLU A 166 -3.01 -15.49 3.16
C GLU A 166 -1.58 -15.75 2.69
N VAL A 167 -1.28 -15.48 1.42
CA VAL A 167 0.08 -15.58 0.86
C VAL A 167 1.03 -14.58 1.52
N CYS A 168 0.57 -13.37 1.85
CA CYS A 168 1.38 -12.40 2.61
C CYS A 168 1.81 -12.93 3.99
N ARG A 169 0.96 -13.71 4.64
CA ARG A 169 1.27 -14.31 5.95
C ARG A 169 2.25 -15.46 5.83
N ASP A 170 2.07 -16.31 4.83
CA ASP A 170 2.70 -17.62 4.77
C ASP A 170 4.05 -17.59 4.00
N LEU A 171 4.28 -16.59 3.15
CA LEU A 171 5.44 -16.52 2.24
C LEU A 171 6.17 -15.17 2.32
N LYS A 172 7.34 -15.07 1.64
CA LYS A 172 8.07 -13.81 1.42
C LYS A 172 7.40 -12.95 0.32
N PHE A 173 6.08 -12.94 0.29
CA PHE A 173 5.26 -12.10 -0.58
C PHE A 173 4.60 -11.01 0.24
N ARG A 174 4.61 -9.77 -0.27
CA ARG A 174 3.94 -8.64 0.38
C ARG A 174 3.07 -7.89 -0.62
N PHE A 175 2.00 -7.32 -0.11
CA PHE A 175 1.02 -6.59 -0.91
C PHE A 175 0.70 -5.24 -0.25
N ILE A 176 0.78 -4.17 -1.04
CA ILE A 176 0.36 -2.82 -0.63
C ILE A 176 -0.64 -2.32 -1.65
N ALA A 177 -1.79 -1.81 -1.19
CA ALA A 177 -2.73 -1.15 -2.09
C ALA A 177 -3.14 0.24 -1.60
N GLY A 178 -3.27 1.18 -2.54
CA GLY A 178 -3.83 2.50 -2.34
C GLY A 178 -5.36 2.46 -2.44
N VAL A 179 -6.05 3.01 -1.42
CA VAL A 179 -7.50 3.14 -1.39
C VAL A 179 -7.91 4.53 -0.95
N GLN A 180 -8.93 5.11 -1.57
CA GLN A 180 -9.35 6.48 -1.27
C GLN A 180 -10.15 6.60 0.03
N GLN A 181 -10.83 5.54 0.42
CA GLN A 181 -11.70 5.46 1.59
C GLN A 181 -11.50 4.11 2.26
N ALA A 182 -11.85 4.00 3.54
CA ALA A 182 -11.80 2.72 4.22
C ALA A 182 -12.68 1.69 3.47
N LEU A 183 -12.04 0.67 2.91
CA LEU A 183 -12.70 -0.36 2.11
C LEU A 183 -13.80 -1.06 2.92
N PHE A 184 -13.52 -1.33 4.19
CA PHE A 184 -14.37 -2.15 5.04
C PHE A 184 -15.61 -1.41 5.58
N ASP A 185 -15.62 -0.08 5.48
CA ASP A 185 -16.70 0.78 5.97
C ASP A 185 -17.53 1.39 4.82
N ASP A 186 -17.27 1.00 3.57
CA ASP A 186 -18.04 1.47 2.41
C ASP A 186 -19.40 0.77 2.35
N SER A 187 -20.47 1.55 2.55
CA SER A 187 -21.86 1.05 2.56
C SER A 187 -22.29 0.35 1.26
N ARG A 188 -21.62 0.64 0.15
CA ARG A 188 -21.86 -0.04 -1.14
C ARG A 188 -21.52 -1.52 -1.13
N PHE A 189 -20.69 -1.96 -0.19
CA PHE A 189 -20.34 -3.36 -0.02
C PHE A 189 -21.16 -4.08 1.05
N ALA A 190 -22.23 -3.47 1.58
CA ALA A 190 -23.04 -4.07 2.62
C ALA A 190 -23.63 -5.45 2.24
N PHE A 191 -23.94 -5.66 0.95
CA PHE A 191 -24.46 -6.94 0.45
C PHE A 191 -23.43 -8.07 0.42
N VAL A 192 -22.12 -7.77 0.52
CA VAL A 192 -21.02 -8.73 0.59
C VAL A 192 -20.26 -8.65 1.92
N ALA A 193 -20.93 -8.23 3.00
CA ALA A 193 -20.33 -7.98 4.30
C ALA A 193 -19.50 -9.16 4.83
N ASP A 194 -19.91 -10.41 4.61
CA ASP A 194 -19.15 -11.58 5.03
C ASP A 194 -17.83 -11.75 4.24
N SER A 195 -17.84 -11.48 2.95
CA SER A 195 -16.63 -11.52 2.12
C SER A 195 -15.66 -10.39 2.52
N ILE A 196 -16.19 -9.19 2.76
CA ILE A 196 -15.43 -8.03 3.26
C ILE A 196 -14.78 -8.34 4.61
N ARG A 197 -15.51 -8.95 5.56
CA ARG A 197 -14.96 -9.32 6.86
C ARG A 197 -13.78 -10.28 6.73
N ARG A 198 -13.86 -11.28 5.85
CA ARG A 198 -12.77 -12.23 5.58
C ARG A 198 -11.53 -11.56 4.98
N VAL A 199 -11.73 -10.56 4.12
CA VAL A 199 -10.62 -9.73 3.61
C VAL A 199 -10.03 -8.89 4.74
N ARG A 200 -10.87 -8.24 5.57
CA ARG A 200 -10.44 -7.40 6.68
C ARG A 200 -9.45 -8.11 7.62
N ASP A 201 -9.70 -9.39 7.93
CA ASP A 201 -8.84 -10.16 8.81
C ASP A 201 -7.43 -10.37 8.24
N ARG A 202 -7.24 -10.20 6.92
CA ARG A 202 -5.98 -10.40 6.18
C ARG A 202 -5.27 -9.10 5.79
N PHE A 203 -5.86 -7.96 6.10
CA PHE A 203 -5.31 -6.66 5.72
C PHE A 203 -5.27 -5.70 6.91
N GLU A 204 -4.19 -4.92 6.97
CA GLU A 204 -4.04 -3.82 7.91
C GLU A 204 -4.28 -2.49 7.22
N GLN A 205 -5.06 -1.59 7.83
CA GLN A 205 -5.35 -0.27 7.28
C GLN A 205 -4.45 0.80 7.90
N VAL A 206 -3.77 1.54 7.03
CA VAL A 206 -2.92 2.68 7.39
C VAL A 206 -3.57 3.96 6.89
N LEU A 207 -4.20 4.70 7.80
CA LEU A 207 -4.88 5.95 7.45
C LEU A 207 -3.89 7.12 7.39
N ILE A 208 -3.95 7.88 6.29
CA ILE A 208 -3.27 9.17 6.19
C ILE A 208 -4.22 10.23 6.79
N ALA A 209 -3.84 10.78 7.95
CA ALA A 209 -4.65 11.75 8.65
C ALA A 209 -4.71 13.09 7.88
N ARG A 210 -5.84 13.82 7.98
CA ARG A 210 -6.01 15.15 7.33
C ARG A 210 -4.92 16.15 7.73
N ARG A 211 -4.42 16.08 8.96
CA ARG A 211 -3.32 16.94 9.44
C ARG A 211 -2.01 16.69 8.71
N ASP A 212 -1.75 15.44 8.27
CA ASP A 212 -0.55 15.12 7.50
C ASP A 212 -0.61 15.74 6.10
N VAL A 213 -1.81 15.88 5.53
CA VAL A 213 -2.04 16.56 4.24
C VAL A 213 -1.59 18.03 4.30
N LYS A 214 -1.88 18.75 5.39
CA LYS A 214 -1.45 20.14 5.56
C LYS A 214 0.08 20.27 5.49
N PHE A 215 0.80 19.35 6.13
CA PHE A 215 2.27 19.32 6.07
C PHE A 215 2.77 19.03 4.65
N VAL A 216 2.21 18.02 3.99
CA VAL A 216 2.57 17.65 2.61
C VAL A 216 2.33 18.82 1.64
N VAL A 217 1.20 19.52 1.77
CA VAL A 217 0.90 20.71 0.95
C VAL A 217 1.91 21.83 1.22
N ALA A 218 2.21 22.12 2.48
CA ALA A 218 3.14 23.18 2.87
C ALA A 218 4.56 22.91 2.34
N GLU A 219 5.02 21.66 2.32
CA GLU A 219 6.35 21.29 1.86
C GLU A 219 6.45 21.17 0.32
N ARG A 220 5.37 20.80 -0.36
CA ARG A 220 5.38 20.59 -1.81
C ARG A 220 5.04 21.82 -2.65
N LEU A 221 4.11 22.66 -2.17
CA LEU A 221 3.65 23.81 -2.97
C LEU A 221 4.59 25.01 -2.88
N LEU A 222 5.35 25.13 -1.80
CA LEU A 222 6.21 26.29 -1.57
C LEU A 222 7.66 25.84 -1.30
N ARG A 223 8.53 25.98 -2.26
CA ARG A 223 9.98 25.94 -1.98
C ARG A 223 10.34 27.17 -1.16
N LYS A 224 10.69 26.97 0.10
CA LYS A 224 11.02 28.04 1.05
C LYS A 224 12.45 27.88 1.50
N THR A 225 13.22 28.95 1.44
CA THR A 225 14.50 29.04 2.17
C THR A 225 14.24 29.17 3.66
N MET A 226 15.24 28.93 4.51
CA MET A 226 15.12 29.09 5.97
C MET A 226 14.71 30.53 6.34
N ASP A 227 15.26 31.53 5.65
CA ASP A 227 14.91 32.94 5.84
C ASP A 227 13.45 33.24 5.49
N GLN A 228 12.98 32.68 4.37
CA GLN A 228 11.56 32.81 3.98
C GLN A 228 10.62 32.12 4.96
N GLN A 229 10.99 30.94 5.49
CA GLN A 229 10.20 30.27 6.52
C GLN A 229 10.11 31.11 7.80
N HIS A 230 11.22 31.74 8.21
CA HIS A 230 11.24 32.63 9.37
C HIS A 230 10.32 33.84 9.17
N LYS A 231 10.42 34.52 8.04
CA LYS A 231 9.56 35.69 7.70
C LYS A 231 8.08 35.32 7.66
N ILE A 232 7.73 34.18 7.06
CA ILE A 232 6.34 33.70 7.00
C ILE A 232 5.83 33.43 8.41
N ARG A 233 6.61 32.78 9.26
CA ARG A 233 6.24 32.48 10.64
C ARG A 233 6.02 33.78 11.44
N GLU A 234 6.93 34.73 11.33
CA GLU A 234 6.84 36.03 11.99
C GLU A 234 5.57 36.77 11.56
N TYR A 235 5.29 36.79 10.23
CA TYR A 235 4.09 37.44 9.68
C TYR A 235 2.78 36.78 10.16
N LEU A 236 2.73 35.46 10.27
CA LEU A 236 1.52 34.71 10.65
C LEU A 236 1.29 34.63 12.17
N THR A 237 2.32 34.81 12.97
CA THR A 237 2.22 34.71 14.45
C THR A 237 1.10 35.57 15.07
N PRO A 238 0.88 36.84 14.67
CA PRO A 238 -0.21 37.66 15.18
C PRO A 238 -1.62 37.09 14.88
N PHE A 239 -1.75 36.28 13.85
CA PHE A 239 -3.01 35.67 13.39
C PHE A 239 -3.21 34.24 13.89
N ALA A 240 -2.29 33.71 14.71
CA ALA A 240 -2.29 32.29 15.11
C ALA A 240 -3.61 31.88 15.80
N LYS A 241 -4.19 32.74 16.67
CA LYS A 241 -5.50 32.47 17.31
C LYS A 241 -6.64 32.42 16.30
N PHE A 242 -6.63 33.28 15.28
CA PHE A 242 -7.67 33.32 14.25
C PHE A 242 -7.66 32.06 13.42
N TYR A 243 -6.47 31.62 12.98
CA TYR A 243 -6.32 30.37 12.22
C TYR A 243 -6.57 29.12 13.07
N GLY A 244 -6.27 29.13 14.36
CA GLY A 244 -6.62 28.07 15.31
C GLY A 244 -8.12 27.84 15.37
N ASN A 245 -8.88 28.91 15.61
CA ASN A 245 -10.35 28.85 15.66
C ASN A 245 -11.01 28.43 14.32
N MET A 246 -10.41 28.79 13.18
CA MET A 246 -10.89 28.29 11.87
C MET A 246 -10.65 26.79 11.69
N ASN A 247 -9.51 26.28 12.15
CA ASN A 247 -9.22 24.86 12.06
C ASN A 247 -10.17 24.01 12.92
N GLU A 248 -10.48 24.42 14.15
CA GLU A 248 -11.45 23.74 15.01
C GLU A 248 -12.84 23.65 14.35
N ARG A 249 -13.30 24.74 13.70
CA ARG A 249 -14.58 24.74 12.97
C ARG A 249 -14.59 23.90 11.68
N MET A 250 -13.43 23.69 11.04
CA MET A 250 -13.33 22.85 9.85
C MET A 250 -13.16 21.35 10.17
N ASP A 251 -12.81 21.02 11.40
CA ASP A 251 -12.72 19.62 11.85
C ASP A 251 -14.09 19.08 12.33
N GLU A 252 -15.12 19.93 12.43
CA GLU A 252 -16.53 19.58 12.75
C GLU A 252 -17.39 19.29 11.49
N PHE A 253 -16.86 19.48 10.27
CA PHE A 253 -17.49 19.18 8.98
C PHE A 253 -16.62 18.17 8.20
#